data_e052b6ea794caedd09b451e1cf8b8f3b
#
_entry.id   e052b6ea794caedd09b451e1cf8b8f3b
#
_cell.length_a   1.000
_cell.length_b   1.000
_cell.length_c   1.000
_cell.angle_alpha   90.00
_cell.angle_beta   90.00
_cell.angle_gamma   90.00
#
_symmetry.space_group_name_H-M   'P 1'
#
loop_
_entity.id
_entity.type
_entity.pdbx_description
1 polymer ?
#
loop_
_entity_poly.entity_id
_entity_poly.type
_entity_poly.pdbx_seq_one_letter_code
_entity_poly.pdbx_strand_id
1 'polypeptide(L)'
;MKKNILILFLLLLCLTATQAQLLWKVSGNGLKHPSYLFGTHHLISIQFLDSVPGLFKAFNNCDVIVGEMVINNIDATAKIQQAAIMPNHVKINDLLNDDEYKLVDNELKSVLKFGLKDVSIMNPSLILTMYEMEIYKKLTGFKDESQSDSYFQLVAAEKGKKVIGLETVDQQIAILFNDSNLERQADILVETVQKKDRILNEMIQLNKLYKEGKLEELIDLSKRKGTITDMTDEEYARLVDNRNADWMTKLPGLFKESSCFVAVGAMHLGGKKGLIKLLEKAGFKVNPISN
;
A
#
# COMPACT_ATOMS: atom_id res chain seq x y z
N MET A 1 12.74 -32.05 61.35
CA MET A 1 13.30 -31.88 59.98
C MET A 1 12.18 -31.55 59.06
N LYS A 2 11.98 -30.25 58.73
CA LYS A 2 10.94 -29.78 57.85
C LYS A 2 11.55 -29.63 56.41
N LYS A 3 11.07 -30.43 55.45
CA LYS A 3 11.45 -30.31 54.03
C LYS A 3 10.69 -29.16 53.42
N ASN A 4 11.39 -28.11 53.06
CA ASN A 4 10.84 -27.02 52.25
C ASN A 4 10.83 -27.48 50.80
N ILE A 5 9.64 -27.71 50.25
CA ILE A 5 9.43 -27.94 48.82
C ILE A 5 9.32 -26.55 48.17
N LEU A 6 10.41 -26.18 47.46
CA LEU A 6 10.43 -24.97 46.65
C LEU A 6 9.74 -25.29 45.33
N ILE A 7 8.47 -24.84 45.20
CA ILE A 7 7.76 -24.93 43.93
C ILE A 7 8.26 -23.79 43.03
N LEU A 8 9.15 -24.17 42.09
CA LEU A 8 9.62 -23.28 41.04
C LEU A 8 8.47 -23.12 40.02
N PHE A 9 7.73 -22.02 40.13
CA PHE A 9 6.72 -21.63 39.12
C PHE A 9 7.47 -21.13 37.88
N LEU A 10 7.69 -22.04 36.92
CA LEU A 10 8.20 -21.69 35.60
C LEU A 10 7.09 -20.91 34.88
N LEU A 11 7.16 -19.58 34.95
CA LEU A 11 6.43 -18.69 34.04
C LEU A 11 6.99 -18.92 32.63
N LEU A 12 6.34 -19.81 31.87
CA LEU A 12 6.46 -19.85 30.44
C LEU A 12 5.89 -18.52 29.91
N LEU A 13 6.73 -17.52 29.82
CA LEU A 13 6.51 -16.40 28.90
C LEU A 13 6.47 -17.02 27.50
N CYS A 14 5.28 -17.35 27.02
CA CYS A 14 5.04 -17.48 25.59
C CYS A 14 5.37 -16.12 24.98
N LEU A 15 6.63 -15.93 24.63
CA LEU A 15 7.01 -14.97 23.60
C LEU A 15 6.30 -15.45 22.33
N THR A 16 5.07 -14.98 22.16
CA THR A 16 4.45 -15.02 20.84
C THR A 16 5.34 -14.16 19.95
N ALA A 17 6.29 -14.83 19.29
CA ALA A 17 6.95 -14.24 18.15
C ALA A 17 5.81 -13.69 17.28
N THR A 18 5.68 -12.38 17.19
CA THR A 18 4.79 -11.75 16.24
C THR A 18 5.34 -12.09 14.86
N GLN A 19 4.92 -13.25 14.33
CA GLN A 19 5.28 -13.64 12.98
C GLN A 19 4.69 -12.63 12.01
N ALA A 20 5.44 -12.36 10.96
CA ALA A 20 5.04 -11.52 9.85
C ALA A 20 3.59 -11.81 9.43
N GLN A 21 2.68 -10.86 9.70
CA GLN A 21 1.24 -11.08 9.55
C GLN A 21 0.69 -10.26 8.39
N LEU A 22 1.09 -10.64 7.17
CA LEU A 22 0.58 -10.01 5.94
C LEU A 22 -0.65 -10.74 5.39
N LEU A 23 -0.87 -12.00 5.79
CA LEU A 23 -1.99 -12.82 5.32
C LEU A 23 -2.95 -13.16 6.47
N TRP A 24 -4.23 -12.90 6.25
CA TRP A 24 -5.29 -13.06 7.24
C TRP A 24 -6.44 -13.89 6.68
N LYS A 25 -6.96 -14.83 7.46
CA LYS A 25 -8.12 -15.63 7.13
C LYS A 25 -9.39 -15.00 7.70
N VAL A 26 -10.39 -14.79 6.86
CA VAL A 26 -11.73 -14.31 7.23
C VAL A 26 -12.70 -15.49 7.22
N SER A 27 -13.43 -15.70 8.32
CA SER A 27 -14.35 -16.83 8.49
C SER A 27 -15.50 -16.47 9.43
N GLY A 28 -16.40 -17.38 9.68
CA GLY A 28 -17.57 -17.15 10.54
C GLY A 28 -18.67 -16.35 9.84
N ASN A 29 -19.57 -15.73 10.61
CA ASN A 29 -20.69 -14.91 10.11
C ASN A 29 -21.51 -15.53 8.95
N GLY A 30 -21.69 -16.87 8.99
CA GLY A 30 -22.45 -17.61 7.99
C GLY A 30 -21.72 -17.89 6.66
N LEU A 31 -20.41 -17.62 6.58
CA LEU A 31 -19.62 -17.95 5.39
C LEU A 31 -19.53 -19.47 5.18
N LYS A 32 -19.78 -19.92 3.96
CA LYS A 32 -19.63 -21.33 3.55
C LYS A 32 -18.15 -21.72 3.39
N HIS A 33 -17.35 -20.80 2.89
CA HIS A 33 -15.90 -20.94 2.66
C HIS A 33 -15.17 -19.75 3.25
N PRO A 34 -13.94 -19.92 3.72
CA PRO A 34 -13.12 -18.78 4.17
C PRO A 34 -12.72 -17.90 3.00
N SER A 35 -12.57 -16.61 3.28
CA SER A 35 -11.89 -15.65 2.42
C SER A 35 -10.56 -15.23 3.07
N TYR A 36 -9.73 -14.50 2.34
CA TYR A 36 -8.42 -14.10 2.82
C TYR A 36 -8.15 -12.64 2.47
N LEU A 37 -7.44 -11.94 3.38
CA LEU A 37 -6.89 -10.60 3.15
C LEU A 37 -5.37 -10.74 3.05
N PHE A 38 -4.79 -10.14 2.05
CA PHE A 38 -3.35 -10.03 1.90
C PHE A 38 -2.95 -8.57 1.72
N GLY A 39 -2.02 -8.11 2.58
CA GLY A 39 -1.45 -6.76 2.48
C GLY A 39 -0.33 -6.72 1.46
N THR A 40 -0.52 -5.97 0.37
CA THR A 40 0.48 -5.80 -0.69
C THR A 40 1.40 -4.62 -0.43
N HIS A 41 2.52 -4.56 -1.16
CA HIS A 41 3.44 -3.44 -1.19
C HIS A 41 4.06 -3.32 -2.57
N HIS A 42 3.97 -2.14 -3.17
CA HIS A 42 4.40 -1.89 -4.57
C HIS A 42 5.90 -2.11 -4.81
N LEU A 43 6.73 -1.90 -3.80
CA LEU A 43 8.19 -1.96 -3.90
C LEU A 43 8.78 -3.27 -3.34
N ILE A 44 7.99 -4.33 -3.35
CA ILE A 44 8.43 -5.67 -2.93
C ILE A 44 8.59 -6.57 -4.16
N SER A 45 9.73 -7.26 -4.20
CA SER A 45 9.99 -8.29 -5.21
C SER A 45 8.98 -9.43 -5.11
N ILE A 46 8.55 -9.97 -6.25
CA ILE A 46 7.63 -11.13 -6.32
C ILE A 46 8.22 -12.33 -5.57
N GLN A 47 9.54 -12.52 -5.59
CA GLN A 47 10.19 -13.62 -4.85
C GLN A 47 9.94 -13.56 -3.35
N PHE A 48 9.69 -12.36 -2.79
CA PHE A 48 9.31 -12.23 -1.37
C PHE A 48 8.00 -12.95 -1.06
N LEU A 49 7.08 -13.03 -2.01
CA LEU A 49 5.77 -13.66 -1.82
C LEU A 49 5.90 -15.15 -1.42
N ASP A 50 6.96 -15.84 -1.88
CA ASP A 50 7.25 -17.21 -1.48
C ASP A 50 7.56 -17.36 0.02
N SER A 51 8.01 -16.29 0.66
CA SER A 51 8.33 -16.27 2.09
C SER A 51 7.09 -16.08 2.98
N VAL A 52 5.94 -15.71 2.41
CA VAL A 52 4.70 -15.48 3.18
C VAL A 52 3.96 -16.80 3.40
N PRO A 53 3.84 -17.29 4.64
CA PRO A 53 3.26 -18.59 4.93
C PRO A 53 1.84 -18.73 4.40
N GLY A 54 1.58 -19.79 3.67
CA GLY A 54 0.24 -20.13 3.19
C GLY A 54 -0.33 -19.25 2.08
N LEU A 55 0.41 -18.24 1.60
CA LEU A 55 -0.07 -17.23 0.65
C LEU A 55 -0.64 -17.85 -0.63
N PHE A 56 0.17 -18.63 -1.34
CA PHE A 56 -0.28 -19.25 -2.60
C PHE A 56 -1.35 -20.32 -2.41
N LYS A 57 -1.37 -20.99 -1.25
CA LYS A 57 -2.46 -21.90 -0.91
C LYS A 57 -3.77 -21.14 -0.73
N ALA A 58 -3.76 -20.01 -0.02
CA ALA A 58 -4.94 -19.16 0.14
C ALA A 58 -5.43 -18.62 -1.21
N PHE A 59 -4.52 -18.06 -2.03
CA PHE A 59 -4.83 -17.57 -3.37
C PHE A 59 -5.43 -18.65 -4.29
N ASN A 60 -4.83 -19.85 -4.32
CA ASN A 60 -5.30 -20.92 -5.19
C ASN A 60 -6.68 -21.47 -4.77
N ASN A 61 -7.00 -21.45 -3.47
CA ASN A 61 -8.25 -21.94 -2.91
C ASN A 61 -9.43 -20.95 -3.03
N CYS A 62 -9.20 -19.72 -3.49
CA CYS A 62 -10.26 -18.74 -3.69
C CYS A 62 -10.77 -18.75 -5.13
N ASP A 63 -12.07 -18.52 -5.29
CA ASP A 63 -12.74 -18.46 -6.59
C ASP A 63 -12.61 -17.07 -7.23
N VAL A 64 -12.57 -16.05 -6.40
CA VAL A 64 -12.56 -14.65 -6.79
C VAL A 64 -11.33 -13.95 -6.23
N ILE A 65 -10.67 -13.16 -7.08
CA ILE A 65 -9.58 -12.27 -6.68
C ILE A 65 -10.12 -10.86 -6.63
N VAL A 66 -9.88 -10.17 -5.51
CA VAL A 66 -10.37 -8.82 -5.25
C VAL A 66 -9.16 -7.91 -5.07
N GLY A 67 -9.05 -6.88 -5.89
CA GLY A 67 -8.05 -5.83 -5.79
C GLY A 67 -8.68 -4.48 -5.48
N GLU A 68 -7.86 -3.46 -5.29
CA GLU A 68 -8.35 -2.08 -5.14
C GLU A 68 -9.09 -1.64 -6.40
N MET A 69 -8.50 -1.81 -7.56
CA MET A 69 -9.15 -1.65 -8.87
C MET A 69 -8.77 -2.80 -9.79
N VAL A 70 -9.46 -2.97 -10.91
CA VAL A 70 -9.06 -3.90 -11.98
C VAL A 70 -7.99 -3.24 -12.83
N ILE A 71 -6.78 -3.84 -12.85
CA ILE A 71 -5.59 -3.22 -13.45
C ILE A 71 -5.61 -3.37 -14.98
N ASN A 72 -6.13 -4.45 -15.52
CA ASN A 72 -6.03 -4.79 -16.95
C ASN A 72 -7.17 -4.16 -17.77
N ASN A 73 -7.25 -2.81 -17.76
CA ASN A 73 -8.25 -2.06 -18.50
C ASN A 73 -7.55 -1.00 -19.37
N ILE A 74 -7.65 -1.12 -20.70
CA ILE A 74 -7.04 -0.17 -21.65
C ILE A 74 -7.58 1.24 -21.42
N ASP A 75 -8.88 1.40 -21.14
CA ASP A 75 -9.50 2.69 -20.84
C ASP A 75 -8.95 3.31 -19.55
N ALA A 76 -8.55 2.48 -18.57
CA ALA A 76 -7.93 2.93 -17.33
C ALA A 76 -6.59 3.65 -17.59
N THR A 77 -5.74 3.08 -18.44
CA THR A 77 -4.43 3.66 -18.78
C THR A 77 -4.58 5.05 -19.38
N ALA A 78 -5.48 5.21 -20.35
CA ALA A 78 -5.71 6.50 -21.00
C ALA A 78 -6.25 7.56 -20.02
N LYS A 79 -7.19 7.19 -19.15
CA LYS A 79 -7.74 8.06 -18.10
C LYS A 79 -6.68 8.50 -17.09
N ILE A 80 -5.83 7.57 -16.63
CA ILE A 80 -4.75 7.87 -15.69
C ILE A 80 -3.72 8.81 -16.34
N GLN A 81 -3.34 8.57 -17.59
CA GLN A 81 -2.43 9.45 -18.33
C GLN A 81 -3.00 10.86 -18.48
N GLN A 82 -4.30 11.00 -18.75
CA GLN A 82 -4.95 12.30 -18.84
C GLN A 82 -4.99 13.00 -17.47
N ALA A 83 -5.32 12.28 -16.41
CA ALA A 83 -5.39 12.81 -15.05
C ALA A 83 -4.00 13.18 -14.48
N ALA A 84 -2.94 12.60 -15.03
CA ALA A 84 -1.57 12.91 -14.67
C ALA A 84 -1.11 14.32 -15.11
N ILE A 85 -1.91 15.01 -15.96
CA ILE A 85 -1.63 16.36 -16.46
C ILE A 85 -2.33 17.38 -15.56
N MET A 86 -1.58 18.41 -15.15
CA MET A 86 -2.15 19.50 -14.35
C MET A 86 -3.26 20.24 -15.09
N PRO A 87 -4.37 20.59 -14.39
CA PRO A 87 -5.49 21.30 -14.99
C PRO A 87 -5.13 22.74 -15.33
N ASN A 88 -5.94 23.41 -16.14
CA ASN A 88 -5.90 24.85 -16.42
C ASN A 88 -4.56 25.34 -16.99
N HIS A 89 -3.82 24.50 -17.72
CA HIS A 89 -2.51 24.82 -18.30
C HIS A 89 -1.44 25.21 -17.26
N VAL A 90 -1.63 24.91 -15.99
CA VAL A 90 -0.62 25.09 -14.94
C VAL A 90 0.63 24.28 -15.29
N LYS A 91 1.79 24.86 -15.04
CA LYS A 91 3.09 24.22 -15.22
C LYS A 91 3.84 24.16 -13.91
N ILE A 92 4.76 23.25 -13.81
CA ILE A 92 5.56 23.06 -12.60
C ILE A 92 6.35 24.34 -12.21
N ASN A 93 6.78 25.13 -13.18
CA ASN A 93 7.44 26.41 -12.95
C ASN A 93 6.52 27.53 -12.44
N ASP A 94 5.20 27.34 -12.49
CA ASP A 94 4.25 28.26 -11.86
C ASP A 94 4.09 27.98 -10.37
N LEU A 95 4.56 26.80 -9.91
CA LEU A 95 4.46 26.28 -8.54
C LEU A 95 5.78 26.39 -7.77
N LEU A 96 6.90 26.58 -8.44
CA LEU A 96 8.25 26.59 -7.85
C LEU A 96 8.91 27.96 -8.07
N ASN A 97 9.66 28.44 -7.07
CA ASN A 97 10.57 29.56 -7.30
C ASN A 97 11.83 29.12 -8.07
N ASP A 98 12.65 30.09 -8.51
CA ASP A 98 13.81 29.82 -9.34
C ASP A 98 14.84 28.88 -8.70
N ASP A 99 15.03 28.96 -7.38
CA ASP A 99 16.01 28.14 -6.67
C ASP A 99 15.49 26.71 -6.46
N GLU A 100 14.21 26.56 -6.12
CA GLU A 100 13.52 25.27 -6.03
C GLU A 100 13.50 24.58 -7.40
N TYR A 101 13.15 25.32 -8.45
CA TYR A 101 13.16 24.79 -9.82
C TYR A 101 14.54 24.23 -10.18
N LYS A 102 15.61 25.01 -9.98
CA LYS A 102 16.99 24.56 -10.27
C LYS A 102 17.38 23.34 -9.45
N LEU A 103 17.03 23.32 -8.16
CA LEU A 103 17.32 22.21 -7.27
C LEU A 103 16.69 20.91 -7.78
N VAL A 104 15.38 20.94 -8.01
CA VAL A 104 14.61 19.77 -8.45
C VAL A 104 15.02 19.35 -9.86
N ASP A 105 15.17 20.29 -10.79
CA ASP A 105 15.58 20.03 -12.18
C ASP A 105 16.93 19.31 -12.26
N ASN A 106 17.92 19.77 -11.47
CA ASN A 106 19.23 19.15 -11.42
C ASN A 106 19.18 17.72 -10.85
N GLU A 107 18.41 17.51 -9.80
CA GLU A 107 18.26 16.19 -9.18
C GLU A 107 17.52 15.23 -10.11
N LEU A 108 16.44 15.65 -10.77
CA LEU A 108 15.72 14.83 -11.74
C LEU A 108 16.62 14.43 -12.93
N LYS A 109 17.40 15.36 -13.48
CA LYS A 109 18.37 15.06 -14.54
C LYS A 109 19.41 14.02 -14.10
N SER A 110 19.86 14.11 -12.85
CA SER A 110 20.80 13.14 -12.28
C SER A 110 20.20 11.76 -12.14
N VAL A 111 18.96 11.69 -11.64
CA VAL A 111 18.30 10.43 -11.27
C VAL A 111 17.51 9.83 -12.43
N LEU A 112 16.64 10.61 -13.06
CA LEU A 112 15.69 10.18 -14.10
C LEU A 112 16.18 10.36 -15.54
N LYS A 113 17.29 11.11 -15.74
CA LYS A 113 17.87 11.45 -17.05
C LYS A 113 17.04 12.43 -17.88
N PHE A 114 16.02 13.05 -17.30
CA PHE A 114 15.25 14.16 -17.86
C PHE A 114 15.00 15.21 -16.77
N GLY A 115 14.67 16.45 -17.18
CA GLY A 115 14.45 17.55 -16.25
C GLY A 115 12.99 18.01 -16.19
N LEU A 116 12.73 19.02 -15.37
CA LEU A 116 11.38 19.59 -15.17
C LEU A 116 10.76 20.12 -16.47
N LYS A 117 11.58 20.59 -17.42
CA LYS A 117 11.10 21.05 -18.73
C LYS A 117 10.38 19.94 -19.51
N ASP A 118 10.86 18.70 -19.40
CA ASP A 118 10.33 17.55 -20.13
C ASP A 118 9.00 17.06 -19.56
N VAL A 119 8.74 17.37 -18.27
CA VAL A 119 7.53 16.98 -17.52
C VAL A 119 6.75 18.19 -17.02
N SER A 120 6.89 19.35 -17.68
CA SER A 120 6.45 20.65 -17.20
C SER A 120 4.96 20.76 -16.89
N ILE A 121 4.11 19.95 -17.52
CA ILE A 121 2.65 19.93 -17.32
C ILE A 121 2.20 18.74 -16.46
N MET A 122 3.13 17.92 -16.00
CA MET A 122 2.83 16.72 -15.22
C MET A 122 2.57 17.09 -13.76
N ASN A 123 1.61 16.42 -13.15
CA ASN A 123 1.26 16.59 -11.75
C ASN A 123 2.48 16.34 -10.84
N PRO A 124 2.79 17.22 -9.87
CA PRO A 124 3.98 17.08 -9.02
C PRO A 124 4.03 15.76 -8.25
N SER A 125 2.89 15.20 -7.83
CA SER A 125 2.84 13.89 -7.16
C SER A 125 3.30 12.74 -8.07
N LEU A 126 3.05 12.82 -9.37
CA LEU A 126 3.54 11.82 -10.31
C LEU A 126 5.05 11.95 -10.54
N ILE A 127 5.55 13.19 -10.66
CA ILE A 127 7.00 13.45 -10.74
C ILE A 127 7.71 12.89 -9.50
N LEU A 128 7.13 13.14 -8.31
CA LEU A 128 7.61 12.60 -7.04
C LEU A 128 7.65 11.07 -7.05
N THR A 129 6.54 10.42 -7.45
CA THR A 129 6.47 8.96 -7.54
C THR A 129 7.54 8.36 -8.46
N MET A 130 7.77 8.97 -9.62
CA MET A 130 8.83 8.54 -10.55
C MET A 130 10.22 8.70 -9.93
N TYR A 131 10.46 9.81 -9.25
CA TYR A 131 11.72 10.08 -8.56
C TYR A 131 11.97 9.09 -7.43
N GLU A 132 10.99 8.89 -6.53
CA GLU A 132 11.09 7.95 -5.41
C GLU A 132 11.29 6.51 -5.86
N MET A 133 10.58 6.08 -6.90
CA MET A 133 10.76 4.75 -7.49
C MET A 133 12.20 4.55 -7.96
N GLU A 134 12.77 5.53 -8.65
CA GLU A 134 14.10 5.40 -9.22
C GLU A 134 15.21 5.45 -8.16
N ILE A 135 15.09 6.32 -7.14
CA ILE A 135 16.05 6.32 -6.02
C ILE A 135 15.96 5.03 -5.21
N TYR A 136 14.74 4.48 -5.02
CA TYR A 136 14.55 3.20 -4.35
C TYR A 136 15.19 2.03 -5.13
N LYS A 137 14.98 1.98 -6.45
CA LYS A 137 15.62 0.98 -7.33
C LYS A 137 17.14 1.01 -7.22
N LYS A 138 17.72 2.21 -7.29
CA LYS A 138 19.19 2.38 -7.18
C LYS A 138 19.72 1.93 -5.83
N LEU A 139 18.96 2.19 -4.75
CA LEU A 139 19.38 1.86 -3.39
C LEU A 139 19.28 0.36 -3.10
N THR A 140 18.19 -0.28 -3.53
CA THR A 140 17.83 -1.65 -3.11
C THR A 140 18.16 -2.71 -4.15
N GLY A 141 18.49 -2.30 -5.37
CA GLY A 141 18.62 -3.21 -6.51
C GLY A 141 17.26 -3.78 -6.96
N PHE A 142 16.15 -3.19 -6.51
CA PHE A 142 14.80 -3.59 -6.95
C PHE A 142 14.70 -3.48 -8.46
N LYS A 143 14.26 -4.55 -9.09
CA LYS A 143 14.00 -4.59 -10.54
C LYS A 143 12.51 -4.41 -10.77
N ASP A 144 12.16 -3.76 -11.87
CA ASP A 144 10.77 -3.59 -12.33
C ASP A 144 10.20 -4.96 -12.75
N GLU A 145 9.86 -5.75 -11.77
CA GLU A 145 9.01 -6.91 -11.92
C GLU A 145 7.57 -6.48 -11.63
N SER A 146 6.60 -7.30 -11.98
CA SER A 146 5.20 -7.01 -11.68
C SER A 146 5.04 -6.70 -10.19
N GLN A 147 4.32 -5.64 -9.87
CA GLN A 147 3.95 -5.32 -8.50
C GLN A 147 3.07 -6.44 -7.93
N SER A 148 3.12 -6.67 -6.62
CA SER A 148 2.39 -7.77 -5.99
C SER A 148 0.88 -7.73 -6.23
N ASP A 149 0.29 -6.55 -6.34
CA ASP A 149 -1.15 -6.36 -6.61
C ASP A 149 -1.50 -6.79 -8.05
N SER A 150 -0.70 -6.38 -9.04
CA SER A 150 -0.88 -6.78 -10.42
C SER A 150 -0.60 -8.27 -10.65
N TYR A 151 0.39 -8.82 -9.95
CA TYR A 151 0.73 -10.23 -10.03
C TYR A 151 -0.48 -11.14 -9.76
N PHE A 152 -1.19 -10.92 -8.64
CA PHE A 152 -2.34 -11.75 -8.31
C PHE A 152 -3.47 -11.63 -9.32
N GLN A 153 -3.73 -10.44 -9.85
CA GLN A 153 -4.75 -10.24 -10.87
C GLN A 153 -4.38 -10.89 -12.21
N LEU A 154 -3.11 -10.75 -12.65
CA LEU A 154 -2.63 -11.37 -13.88
C LEU A 154 -2.70 -12.90 -13.82
N VAL A 155 -2.16 -13.49 -12.74
CA VAL A 155 -2.22 -14.95 -12.54
C VAL A 155 -3.66 -15.44 -12.40
N ALA A 156 -4.56 -14.67 -11.81
CA ALA A 156 -5.97 -15.00 -11.74
C ALA A 156 -6.63 -15.03 -13.12
N ALA A 157 -6.35 -14.03 -13.95
CA ALA A 157 -6.87 -13.98 -15.31
C ALA A 157 -6.38 -15.16 -16.16
N GLU A 158 -5.10 -15.52 -16.07
CA GLU A 158 -4.53 -16.71 -16.73
C GLU A 158 -5.20 -18.03 -16.29
N LYS A 159 -5.62 -18.11 -15.01
CA LYS A 159 -6.33 -19.26 -14.45
C LYS A 159 -7.85 -19.22 -14.67
N GLY A 160 -8.37 -18.22 -15.38
CA GLY A 160 -9.81 -18.05 -15.60
C GLY A 160 -10.60 -17.68 -14.33
N LYS A 161 -9.94 -17.21 -13.28
CA LYS A 161 -10.62 -16.76 -12.06
C LYS A 161 -11.22 -15.36 -12.27
N LYS A 162 -12.34 -15.08 -11.60
CA LYS A 162 -12.97 -13.77 -11.62
C LYS A 162 -12.11 -12.76 -10.87
N VAL A 163 -11.88 -11.58 -11.47
CA VAL A 163 -11.21 -10.43 -10.84
C VAL A 163 -12.24 -9.34 -10.61
N ILE A 164 -12.25 -8.76 -9.40
CA ILE A 164 -13.16 -7.68 -8.99
C ILE A 164 -12.33 -6.54 -8.41
N GLY A 165 -12.65 -5.29 -8.80
CA GLY A 165 -12.15 -4.08 -8.18
C GLY A 165 -13.11 -3.57 -7.10
N LEU A 166 -12.57 -3.16 -5.97
CA LEU A 166 -13.33 -2.47 -4.92
C LEU A 166 -13.63 -1.03 -5.31
N GLU A 167 -12.86 -0.46 -6.21
CA GLU A 167 -12.97 0.90 -6.72
C GLU A 167 -12.98 0.92 -8.25
N THR A 168 -13.50 2.00 -8.79
CA THR A 168 -13.38 2.34 -10.20
C THR A 168 -12.10 3.11 -10.46
N VAL A 169 -11.67 3.17 -11.73
CA VAL A 169 -10.55 4.00 -12.16
C VAL A 169 -10.77 5.47 -11.81
N ASP A 170 -12.01 5.98 -12.02
CA ASP A 170 -12.35 7.37 -11.75
C ASP A 170 -12.26 7.72 -10.24
N GLN A 171 -12.61 6.76 -9.35
CA GLN A 171 -12.42 6.92 -7.90
C GLN A 171 -10.92 6.98 -7.54
N GLN A 172 -10.09 6.12 -8.11
CA GLN A 172 -8.64 6.16 -7.88
C GLN A 172 -8.00 7.47 -8.39
N ILE A 173 -8.41 7.92 -9.58
CA ILE A 173 -7.96 9.20 -10.15
C ILE A 173 -8.32 10.37 -9.23
N ALA A 174 -9.54 10.41 -8.72
CA ALA A 174 -9.96 11.47 -7.78
C ALA A 174 -9.06 11.48 -6.54
N ILE A 175 -8.80 10.30 -5.95
CA ILE A 175 -7.97 10.17 -4.74
C ILE A 175 -6.52 10.60 -4.99
N LEU A 176 -5.93 10.22 -6.13
CA LEU A 176 -4.51 10.41 -6.39
C LEU A 176 -4.18 11.78 -6.98
N PHE A 177 -5.07 12.36 -7.80
CA PHE A 177 -4.75 13.53 -8.59
C PHE A 177 -5.66 14.74 -8.33
N ASN A 178 -6.98 14.54 -8.07
CA ASN A 178 -7.92 15.64 -8.03
C ASN A 178 -8.12 16.26 -6.64
N ASP A 179 -7.94 15.46 -5.58
CA ASP A 179 -8.25 15.88 -4.21
C ASP A 179 -7.05 16.51 -3.49
N SER A 180 -5.90 16.65 -4.15
CA SER A 180 -4.70 17.23 -3.54
C SER A 180 -4.36 18.59 -4.15
N ASN A 181 -3.96 19.51 -3.29
CA ASN A 181 -3.51 20.83 -3.66
C ASN A 181 -2.16 20.75 -4.40
N LEU A 182 -2.05 21.37 -5.58
CA LEU A 182 -0.85 21.33 -6.43
C LEU A 182 0.36 21.98 -5.75
N GLU A 183 0.15 23.08 -5.02
CA GLU A 183 1.21 23.77 -4.28
C GLU A 183 1.80 22.84 -3.22
N ARG A 184 0.94 22.17 -2.43
CA ARG A 184 1.41 21.19 -1.43
C ARG A 184 2.15 20.00 -2.08
N GLN A 185 1.70 19.53 -3.23
CA GLN A 185 2.43 18.47 -3.96
C GLN A 185 3.81 18.93 -4.42
N ALA A 186 3.92 20.18 -4.89
CA ALA A 186 5.17 20.77 -5.29
C ALA A 186 6.11 20.95 -4.08
N ASP A 187 5.59 21.44 -2.94
CA ASP A 187 6.33 21.55 -1.69
C ASP A 187 6.89 20.20 -1.21
N ILE A 188 6.07 19.14 -1.28
CA ILE A 188 6.50 17.78 -0.93
C ILE A 188 7.62 17.31 -1.87
N LEU A 189 7.50 17.57 -3.18
CA LEU A 189 8.54 17.23 -4.17
C LEU A 189 9.87 17.94 -3.83
N VAL A 190 9.83 19.24 -3.54
CA VAL A 190 11.01 20.04 -3.16
C VAL A 190 11.64 19.50 -1.88
N GLU A 191 10.86 19.32 -0.82
CA GLU A 191 11.36 18.81 0.47
C GLU A 191 11.93 17.38 0.34
N THR A 192 11.30 16.52 -0.48
CA THR A 192 11.81 15.17 -0.74
C THR A 192 13.19 15.20 -1.40
N VAL A 193 13.39 16.08 -2.37
CA VAL A 193 14.71 16.28 -3.02
C VAL A 193 15.72 16.85 -2.03
N GLN A 194 15.34 17.86 -1.24
CA GLN A 194 16.21 18.46 -0.22
C GLN A 194 16.61 17.47 0.87
N LYS A 195 15.71 16.60 1.28
CA LYS A 195 15.90 15.64 2.40
C LYS A 195 16.03 14.20 1.92
N LYS A 196 16.56 14.00 0.72
CA LYS A 196 16.71 12.70 0.05
C LYS A 196 17.17 11.57 0.97
N ASP A 197 18.24 11.80 1.75
CA ASP A 197 18.81 10.76 2.62
C ASP A 197 17.82 10.35 3.73
N ARG A 198 17.05 11.30 4.26
CA ARG A 198 16.00 11.00 5.23
C ARG A 198 14.90 10.16 4.60
N ILE A 199 14.41 10.56 3.44
CA ILE A 199 13.35 9.84 2.71
C ILE A 199 13.80 8.41 2.36
N LEU A 200 15.04 8.24 1.90
CA LEU A 200 15.61 6.92 1.64
C LEU A 200 15.64 6.02 2.89
N ASN A 201 16.04 6.58 4.04
CA ASN A 201 16.03 5.83 5.31
C ASN A 201 14.61 5.43 5.73
N GLU A 202 13.62 6.31 5.53
CA GLU A 202 12.21 6.01 5.80
C GLU A 202 11.67 4.91 4.88
N MET A 203 11.98 4.94 3.59
CA MET A 203 11.62 3.88 2.63
C MET A 203 12.23 2.53 3.02
N ILE A 204 13.49 2.51 3.45
CA ILE A 204 14.14 1.28 3.96
C ILE A 204 13.41 0.76 5.19
N GLN A 205 13.07 1.65 6.12
CA GLN A 205 12.38 1.28 7.36
C GLN A 205 10.98 0.72 7.06
N LEU A 206 10.20 1.37 6.19
CA LEU A 206 8.89 0.88 5.74
C LEU A 206 9.00 -0.52 5.11
N ASN A 207 9.97 -0.71 4.21
CA ASN A 207 10.19 -1.99 3.57
C ASN A 207 10.59 -3.08 4.59
N LYS A 208 11.42 -2.74 5.57
CA LYS A 208 11.78 -3.67 6.66
C LYS A 208 10.55 -4.06 7.49
N LEU A 209 9.75 -3.09 7.94
CA LEU A 209 8.54 -3.34 8.72
C LEU A 209 7.54 -4.20 7.94
N TYR A 210 7.38 -3.94 6.66
CA TYR A 210 6.54 -4.76 5.79
C TYR A 210 7.04 -6.20 5.72
N LYS A 211 8.32 -6.42 5.43
CA LYS A 211 8.91 -7.77 5.37
C LYS A 211 8.82 -8.53 6.69
N GLU A 212 8.88 -7.82 7.80
CA GLU A 212 8.69 -8.36 9.14
C GLU A 212 7.20 -8.54 9.51
N GLY A 213 6.26 -8.12 8.63
CA GLY A 213 4.81 -8.18 8.85
C GLY A 213 4.31 -7.36 10.03
N LYS A 214 5.02 -6.30 10.38
CA LYS A 214 4.72 -5.41 11.50
C LYS A 214 3.74 -4.32 11.07
N LEU A 215 2.49 -4.71 10.80
CA LEU A 215 1.47 -3.82 10.25
C LEU A 215 1.19 -2.60 11.13
N GLU A 216 1.10 -2.75 12.45
CA GLU A 216 0.81 -1.62 13.34
C GLU A 216 1.98 -0.63 13.36
N GLU A 217 3.23 -1.10 13.43
CA GLU A 217 4.42 -0.25 13.38
C GLU A 217 4.55 0.46 12.02
N LEU A 218 4.16 -0.20 10.92
CA LEU A 218 4.13 0.39 9.58
C LEU A 218 3.11 1.53 9.51
N ILE A 219 1.91 1.34 10.09
CA ILE A 219 0.85 2.36 10.16
C ILE A 219 1.29 3.52 11.05
N ASP A 220 1.89 3.25 12.20
CA ASP A 220 2.39 4.29 13.10
C ASP A 220 3.48 5.12 12.42
N LEU A 221 4.36 4.49 11.64
CA LEU A 221 5.36 5.19 10.84
C LEU A 221 4.72 6.11 9.79
N SER A 222 3.70 5.62 9.08
CA SER A 222 3.00 6.40 8.06
C SER A 222 2.14 7.55 8.61
N LYS A 223 1.80 7.50 9.89
CA LYS A 223 1.06 8.58 10.60
C LYS A 223 1.95 9.54 11.37
N ARG A 224 3.26 9.42 11.23
CA ARG A 224 4.20 10.34 11.87
C ARG A 224 3.92 11.77 11.41
N LYS A 225 4.17 12.71 12.30
CA LYS A 225 4.02 14.15 12.05
C LYS A 225 5.32 14.86 12.41
N GLY A 226 5.64 15.91 11.70
CA GLY A 226 6.82 16.73 12.00
C GLY A 226 7.45 17.39 10.79
N THR A 227 7.06 16.94 9.58
CA THR A 227 7.60 17.49 8.34
C THR A 227 6.49 17.68 7.30
N ILE A 228 6.76 18.47 6.26
CA ILE A 228 5.80 18.70 5.18
C ILE A 228 5.53 17.45 4.35
N THR A 229 6.48 16.50 4.31
CA THR A 229 6.31 15.23 3.61
C THR A 229 5.44 14.23 4.36
N ASP A 230 5.17 14.48 5.65
CA ASP A 230 4.28 13.62 6.43
C ASP A 230 2.83 13.85 6.01
N MET A 231 2.06 12.77 5.85
CA MET A 231 0.63 12.87 5.53
C MET A 231 -0.13 13.60 6.62
N THR A 232 -1.03 14.50 6.26
CA THR A 232 -2.01 15.05 7.19
C THR A 232 -3.03 13.99 7.59
N ASP A 233 -3.83 14.24 8.63
CA ASP A 233 -4.89 13.30 9.03
C ASP A 233 -5.96 13.18 7.94
N GLU A 234 -6.24 14.27 7.23
CA GLU A 234 -7.17 14.32 6.11
C GLU A 234 -6.64 13.51 4.91
N GLU A 235 -5.34 13.65 4.59
CA GLU A 235 -4.70 12.87 3.53
C GLU A 235 -4.71 11.37 3.87
N TYR A 236 -4.36 11.01 5.12
CA TYR A 236 -4.43 9.62 5.56
C TYR A 236 -5.86 9.08 5.50
N ALA A 237 -6.83 9.86 5.98
CA ALA A 237 -8.24 9.46 5.95
C ALA A 237 -8.72 9.25 4.50
N ARG A 238 -8.35 10.13 3.58
CA ARG A 238 -8.69 10.01 2.15
C ARG A 238 -8.05 8.78 1.52
N LEU A 239 -6.76 8.56 1.76
CA LEU A 239 -6.00 7.48 1.14
C LEU A 239 -6.31 6.10 1.73
N VAL A 240 -6.77 6.02 2.99
CA VAL A 240 -6.92 4.74 3.71
C VAL A 240 -8.29 4.61 4.35
N ASP A 241 -8.64 5.47 5.33
CA ASP A 241 -9.79 5.25 6.21
C ASP A 241 -11.13 5.26 5.47
N ASN A 242 -11.34 6.27 4.60
CA ASN A 242 -12.59 6.43 3.84
C ASN A 242 -12.75 5.32 2.80
N ARG A 243 -11.66 4.92 2.16
CA ARG A 243 -11.67 3.78 1.23
C ARG A 243 -12.03 2.48 1.93
N ASN A 244 -11.45 2.23 3.10
CA ASN A 244 -11.81 1.07 3.92
C ASN A 244 -13.31 1.06 4.27
N ALA A 245 -13.88 2.21 4.61
CA ALA A 245 -15.31 2.33 4.89
C ALA A 245 -16.17 1.99 3.67
N ASP A 246 -15.81 2.49 2.49
CA ASP A 246 -16.48 2.18 1.22
C ASP A 246 -16.36 0.69 0.87
N TRP A 247 -15.17 0.11 1.02
CA TRP A 247 -14.94 -1.31 0.72
C TRP A 247 -15.75 -2.23 1.64
N MET A 248 -15.98 -1.82 2.88
CA MET A 248 -16.85 -2.56 3.81
C MET A 248 -18.31 -2.61 3.39
N THR A 249 -18.76 -1.72 2.48
CA THR A 249 -20.11 -1.84 1.88
C THR A 249 -20.23 -3.00 0.89
N LYS A 250 -19.09 -3.49 0.36
CA LYS A 250 -18.98 -4.50 -0.70
C LYS A 250 -18.47 -5.85 -0.17
N LEU A 251 -17.38 -5.82 0.61
CA LEU A 251 -16.68 -7.06 1.04
C LEU A 251 -17.55 -8.09 1.73
N PRO A 252 -18.45 -7.73 2.70
CA PRO A 252 -19.31 -8.73 3.35
C PRO A 252 -20.24 -9.47 2.39
N GLY A 253 -20.74 -8.79 1.35
CA GLY A 253 -21.56 -9.39 0.30
C GLY A 253 -20.73 -10.36 -0.55
N LEU A 254 -19.58 -9.93 -1.03
CA LEU A 254 -18.67 -10.76 -1.82
C LEU A 254 -18.26 -12.04 -1.09
N PHE A 255 -17.96 -11.94 0.21
CA PHE A 255 -17.58 -13.11 1.02
C PHE A 255 -18.71 -14.12 1.22
N LYS A 256 -19.97 -13.67 1.20
CA LYS A 256 -21.13 -14.57 1.27
C LYS A 256 -21.40 -15.31 -0.04
N GLU A 257 -21.08 -14.65 -1.16
CA GLU A 257 -21.29 -15.20 -2.50
C GLU A 257 -20.18 -16.18 -2.90
N SER A 258 -18.92 -15.89 -2.57
CA SER A 258 -17.75 -16.64 -3.02
C SER A 258 -16.60 -16.60 -2.04
N SER A 259 -15.68 -17.56 -2.15
CA SER A 259 -14.37 -17.45 -1.49
C SER A 259 -13.53 -16.39 -2.20
N CYS A 260 -13.08 -15.38 -1.45
CA CYS A 260 -12.36 -14.25 -2.00
C CYS A 260 -10.92 -14.17 -1.46
N PHE A 261 -9.97 -13.90 -2.35
CA PHE A 261 -8.61 -13.47 -2.01
C PHE A 261 -8.52 -11.98 -2.28
N VAL A 262 -8.48 -11.19 -1.21
CA VAL A 262 -8.44 -9.72 -1.26
C VAL A 262 -6.99 -9.27 -1.13
N ALA A 263 -6.44 -8.71 -2.20
CA ALA A 263 -5.08 -8.16 -2.26
C ALA A 263 -5.16 -6.63 -2.35
N VAL A 264 -4.81 -5.96 -1.26
CA VAL A 264 -4.86 -4.49 -1.12
C VAL A 264 -3.63 -4.01 -0.36
N GLY A 265 -3.27 -2.74 -0.50
CA GLY A 265 -2.12 -2.18 0.19
C GLY A 265 -2.12 -2.47 1.70
N ALA A 266 -0.98 -2.85 2.25
CA ALA A 266 -0.86 -3.31 3.64
C ALA A 266 -1.39 -2.30 4.67
N MET A 267 -1.31 -1.00 4.37
CA MET A 267 -1.84 0.06 5.23
C MET A 267 -3.36 -0.01 5.42
N HIS A 268 -4.09 -0.66 4.51
CA HIS A 268 -5.54 -0.86 4.63
C HIS A 268 -5.92 -1.93 5.66
N LEU A 269 -4.99 -2.80 6.07
CA LEU A 269 -5.32 -3.96 6.92
C LEU A 269 -5.40 -3.61 8.41
N GLY A 270 -4.39 -2.91 8.95
CA GLY A 270 -4.23 -2.67 10.38
C GLY A 270 -4.84 -1.34 10.88
N GLY A 271 -4.64 -1.06 12.16
CA GLY A 271 -5.17 0.12 12.82
C GLY A 271 -6.67 0.05 13.15
N LYS A 272 -7.17 1.10 13.82
CA LYS A 272 -8.56 1.14 14.33
C LYS A 272 -9.64 1.12 13.23
N LYS A 273 -9.33 1.65 12.05
CA LYS A 273 -10.19 1.70 10.87
C LYS A 273 -9.68 0.79 9.74
N GLY A 274 -8.73 -0.12 10.05
CA GLY A 274 -8.26 -1.13 9.12
C GLY A 274 -9.29 -2.23 8.89
N LEU A 275 -9.19 -2.89 7.75
CA LEU A 275 -10.14 -3.93 7.31
C LEU A 275 -10.26 -5.08 8.32
N ILE A 276 -9.16 -5.46 9.01
CA ILE A 276 -9.20 -6.49 10.04
C ILE A 276 -10.22 -6.11 11.11
N LYS A 277 -10.08 -4.91 11.70
CA LYS A 277 -10.97 -4.44 12.76
C LYS A 277 -12.40 -4.16 12.29
N LEU A 278 -12.55 -3.67 11.07
CA LEU A 278 -13.88 -3.41 10.50
C LEU A 278 -14.64 -4.71 10.25
N LEU A 279 -13.99 -5.75 9.76
CA LEU A 279 -14.58 -7.08 9.56
C LEU A 279 -14.89 -7.78 10.89
N GLU A 280 -14.02 -7.66 11.91
CA GLU A 280 -14.31 -8.15 13.26
C GLU A 280 -15.59 -7.49 13.83
N LYS A 281 -15.72 -6.17 13.68
CA LYS A 281 -16.94 -5.42 14.10
C LYS A 281 -18.19 -5.85 13.32
N ALA A 282 -18.02 -6.27 12.06
CA ALA A 282 -19.11 -6.81 11.24
C ALA A 282 -19.45 -8.28 11.55
N GLY A 283 -18.82 -8.88 12.58
CA GLY A 283 -19.11 -10.21 13.09
C GLY A 283 -18.32 -11.35 12.42
N PHE A 284 -17.32 -11.04 11.60
CA PHE A 284 -16.41 -12.04 11.06
C PHE A 284 -15.32 -12.41 12.05
N LYS A 285 -14.78 -13.61 11.93
CA LYS A 285 -13.55 -14.03 12.61
C LYS A 285 -12.38 -13.77 11.67
N VAL A 286 -11.45 -12.91 12.08
CA VAL A 286 -10.27 -12.57 11.29
C VAL A 286 -9.03 -13.02 12.06
N ASN A 287 -8.31 -13.98 11.52
CA ASN A 287 -7.14 -14.55 12.17
C ASN A 287 -5.93 -14.50 11.24
N PRO A 288 -4.74 -14.18 11.76
CA PRO A 288 -3.53 -14.24 10.96
C PRO A 288 -3.23 -15.68 10.56
N ILE A 289 -2.59 -15.84 9.40
CA ILE A 289 -2.01 -17.11 9.00
C ILE A 289 -0.54 -17.10 9.38
N SER A 290 -0.18 -17.95 10.32
CA SER A 290 1.18 -18.25 10.74
C SER A 290 1.54 -19.69 10.34
N ASN A 291 2.83 -19.98 10.31
CA ASN A 291 3.33 -21.38 10.13
C ASN A 291 2.78 -22.31 11.20
#